data_0b74f70a8b0e60ee6665e34da1528701
#
_entry.id   0b74f70a8b0e60ee6665e34da1528701
#
_cell.length_a   1.000
_cell.length_b   1.000
_cell.length_c   1.000
_cell.angle_alpha   90.00
_cell.angle_beta   90.00
_cell.angle_gamma   90.00
#
_symmetry.space_group_name_H-M   'P 1'
#
loop_
_entity.id
_entity.type
_entity.pdbx_description
1 polymer ?
#
loop_
_entity_poly.entity_id
_entity_poly.type
_entity_poly.pdbx_seq_one_letter_code
_entity_poly.pdbx_strand_id
1 'polypeptide(L)'
;MNQHLADVAKNEVHKFYHGNTMGAITNLHPISNLFPSSESWDVNSWDNVWCAAFVYYCCVNAGYELPVRYKNEAVSCNFAGCIAWEQWAKLPEIVCWVERNNKPHIGDIVLFDYVFKNEEHDHIAIIVNACKDFITTAEGNFNNVSAIVKRKYGNVRGYIRLPVIR
;
A
#
# COMPACT_ATOMS: atom_id res chain seq x y z
N MET A 1 -14.89 -3.08 9.66
CA MET A 1 -14.69 -2.60 8.29
C MET A 1 -14.29 -1.14 8.34
N ASN A 2 -13.27 -0.76 7.58
CA ASN A 2 -12.79 0.60 7.45
C ASN A 2 -13.20 1.17 6.08
N GLN A 3 -14.49 1.44 5.93
CA GLN A 3 -15.06 1.91 4.66
C GLN A 3 -14.46 3.24 4.21
N HIS A 4 -14.14 4.13 5.17
CA HIS A 4 -13.54 5.43 4.86
C HIS A 4 -12.20 5.29 4.13
N LEU A 5 -11.27 4.46 4.64
CA LEU A 5 -9.99 4.23 3.97
C LEU A 5 -10.17 3.61 2.57
N ALA A 6 -11.11 2.67 2.43
CA ALA A 6 -11.41 2.06 1.13
C ALA A 6 -11.96 3.07 0.13
N ASP A 7 -12.81 4.00 0.56
CA ASP A 7 -13.38 5.03 -0.30
C ASP A 7 -12.33 6.06 -0.70
N VAL A 8 -11.45 6.47 0.24
CA VAL A 8 -10.29 7.34 -0.08
C VAL A 8 -9.41 6.65 -1.12
N ALA A 9 -9.06 5.38 -0.92
CA ALA A 9 -8.19 4.65 -1.86
C ALA A 9 -8.81 4.53 -3.26
N LYS A 10 -10.12 4.26 -3.37
CA LYS A 10 -10.83 4.28 -4.66
C LYS A 10 -10.77 5.64 -5.34
N ASN A 11 -11.01 6.71 -4.60
CA ASN A 11 -10.96 8.06 -5.12
C ASN A 11 -9.55 8.44 -5.60
N GLU A 12 -8.52 8.01 -4.87
CA GLU A 12 -7.12 8.24 -5.28
C GLU A 12 -6.79 7.48 -6.57
N VAL A 13 -7.22 6.22 -6.71
CA VAL A 13 -7.02 5.47 -7.98
C VAL A 13 -7.62 6.22 -9.17
N HIS A 14 -8.78 6.83 -9.03
CA HIS A 14 -9.45 7.56 -10.12
C HIS A 14 -8.73 8.84 -10.56
N LYS A 15 -7.70 9.29 -9.84
CA LYS A 15 -6.82 10.38 -10.27
C LYS A 15 -5.77 9.94 -11.30
N PHE A 16 -5.70 8.64 -11.60
CA PHE A 16 -4.82 8.05 -12.62
C PHE A 16 -3.34 8.37 -12.40
N TYR A 17 -2.83 8.05 -11.21
CA TYR A 17 -1.39 8.16 -10.94
C TYR A 17 -0.60 7.20 -11.82
N HIS A 18 0.56 7.65 -12.29
CA HIS A 18 1.46 6.85 -13.13
C HIS A 18 2.92 7.26 -12.91
N GLY A 19 3.84 6.30 -13.02
CA GLY A 19 5.26 6.55 -13.19
C GLY A 19 5.58 7.12 -14.57
N ASN A 20 6.87 7.20 -14.91
CA ASN A 20 7.25 7.58 -16.26
C ASN A 20 6.77 6.53 -17.28
N THR A 21 6.12 6.98 -18.33
CA THR A 21 5.69 6.13 -19.44
C THR A 21 6.16 6.72 -20.75
N MET A 22 6.20 5.94 -21.83
CA MET A 22 6.58 6.48 -23.14
C MET A 22 5.68 7.68 -23.51
N GLY A 23 6.28 8.87 -23.57
CA GLY A 23 5.60 10.11 -23.96
C GLY A 23 4.88 10.86 -22.83
N ALA A 24 4.95 10.40 -21.56
CA ALA A 24 4.35 11.08 -20.42
C ALA A 24 5.31 11.16 -19.24
N ILE A 25 5.43 12.35 -18.65
CA ILE A 25 6.16 12.57 -17.39
C ILE A 25 5.28 12.11 -16.24
N THR A 26 5.88 11.48 -15.23
CA THR A 26 5.19 11.02 -14.02
C THR A 26 4.38 12.13 -13.35
N ASN A 27 3.22 11.77 -12.80
CA ASN A 27 2.39 12.62 -11.94
C ASN A 27 2.42 12.17 -10.47
N LEU A 28 3.44 11.41 -10.04
CA LEU A 28 3.58 10.88 -8.68
C LEU A 28 3.98 11.91 -7.62
N HIS A 29 4.22 13.17 -7.96
CA HIS A 29 4.63 14.21 -7.02
C HIS A 29 3.76 14.33 -5.75
N PRO A 30 2.43 14.23 -5.80
CA PRO A 30 1.62 14.28 -4.58
C PRO A 30 1.96 13.16 -3.60
N ILE A 31 2.37 12.00 -4.11
CA ILE A 31 2.76 10.81 -3.32
C ILE A 31 4.21 10.94 -2.86
N SER A 32 5.12 11.22 -3.79
CA SER A 32 6.57 11.26 -3.51
C SER A 32 6.95 12.40 -2.56
N ASN A 33 6.24 13.53 -2.60
CA ASN A 33 6.50 14.67 -1.73
C ASN A 33 6.24 14.39 -0.23
N LEU A 34 5.56 13.31 0.11
CA LEU A 34 5.41 12.86 1.49
C LEU A 34 6.69 12.24 2.05
N PHE A 35 7.62 11.82 1.19
CA PHE A 35 8.85 11.16 1.59
C PHE A 35 10.05 12.10 1.44
N PRO A 36 11.00 12.06 2.40
CA PRO A 36 12.18 12.92 2.31
C PRO A 36 12.97 12.61 1.05
N SER A 37 13.42 13.66 0.37
CA SER A 37 14.35 13.54 -0.76
C SER A 37 15.65 12.92 -0.27
N SER A 38 16.05 11.83 -0.88
CA SER A 38 17.42 11.32 -0.83
C SER A 38 17.86 11.03 -2.27
N GLU A 39 19.13 10.88 -2.51
CA GLU A 39 19.67 10.58 -3.84
C GLU A 39 19.05 9.31 -4.46
N SER A 40 18.59 8.39 -3.62
CA SER A 40 17.91 7.15 -4.02
C SER A 40 16.40 7.29 -4.23
N TRP A 41 15.81 8.48 -4.03
CA TRP A 41 14.36 8.71 -3.98
C TRP A 41 13.89 9.80 -4.95
N ASP A 42 14.54 9.92 -6.09
CA ASP A 42 14.02 10.74 -7.17
C ASP A 42 12.74 10.11 -7.72
N VAL A 43 11.65 10.89 -7.75
CA VAL A 43 10.36 10.47 -8.32
C VAL A 43 10.49 9.95 -9.76
N ASN A 44 11.45 10.46 -10.52
CA ASN A 44 11.74 9.98 -11.87
C ASN A 44 12.33 8.57 -11.91
N SER A 45 12.87 8.08 -10.80
CA SER A 45 13.38 6.71 -10.65
C SER A 45 12.36 5.74 -10.04
N TRP A 46 11.15 6.19 -9.71
CA TRP A 46 10.12 5.40 -9.05
C TRP A 46 9.31 4.51 -10.00
N ASP A 47 9.81 4.23 -11.17
CA ASP A 47 9.18 3.27 -12.06
C ASP A 47 9.09 1.90 -11.42
N ASN A 48 7.85 1.39 -11.28
CA ASN A 48 7.54 0.08 -10.72
C ASN A 48 8.00 -0.16 -9.27
N VAL A 49 8.07 0.88 -8.41
CA VAL A 49 8.48 0.75 -6.99
C VAL A 49 7.67 1.61 -6.02
N TRP A 50 6.46 2.06 -6.36
CA TRP A 50 5.69 3.01 -5.57
C TRP A 50 4.36 2.48 -4.98
N CYS A 51 4.16 1.16 -4.95
CA CYS A 51 2.93 0.56 -4.39
C CYS A 51 2.74 0.90 -2.91
N ALA A 52 3.77 0.77 -2.08
CA ALA A 52 3.70 1.06 -0.65
C ALA A 52 3.56 2.57 -0.37
N ALA A 53 4.22 3.41 -1.16
CA ALA A 53 4.07 4.86 -1.08
C ALA A 53 2.62 5.31 -1.39
N PHE A 54 1.95 4.67 -2.34
CA PHE A 54 0.55 4.91 -2.64
C PHE A 54 -0.37 4.53 -1.46
N VAL A 55 -0.14 3.37 -0.84
CA VAL A 55 -0.90 2.95 0.36
C VAL A 55 -0.70 3.95 1.50
N TYR A 56 0.53 4.39 1.76
CA TYR A 56 0.84 5.40 2.74
C TYR A 56 0.08 6.71 2.47
N TYR A 57 0.12 7.18 1.22
CA TYR A 57 -0.59 8.38 0.78
C TYR A 57 -2.11 8.28 1.01
N CYS A 58 -2.72 7.12 0.70
CA CYS A 58 -4.13 6.88 0.99
C CYS A 58 -4.43 6.92 2.50
N CYS A 59 -3.56 6.34 3.34
CA CYS A 59 -3.72 6.37 4.79
C CYS A 59 -3.65 7.80 5.34
N VAL A 60 -2.68 8.60 4.90
CA VAL A 60 -2.57 10.02 5.31
C VAL A 60 -3.81 10.81 4.88
N ASN A 61 -4.27 10.63 3.64
CA ASN A 61 -5.49 11.29 3.14
C ASN A 61 -6.78 10.82 3.84
N ALA A 62 -6.77 9.61 4.41
CA ALA A 62 -7.84 9.12 5.26
C ALA A 62 -7.76 9.61 6.73
N GLY A 63 -6.77 10.44 7.06
CA GLY A 63 -6.58 11.04 8.37
C GLY A 63 -5.73 10.24 9.35
N TYR A 64 -5.02 9.20 8.90
CA TYR A 64 -4.09 8.48 9.78
C TYR A 64 -2.81 9.28 10.00
N GLU A 65 -2.44 9.47 11.26
CA GLU A 65 -1.17 10.07 11.67
C GLU A 65 -0.08 9.01 11.72
N LEU A 66 0.50 8.71 10.56
CA LEU A 66 1.61 7.78 10.43
C LEU A 66 2.90 8.56 10.18
N PRO A 67 3.99 8.28 10.92
CA PRO A 67 5.30 8.84 10.57
C PRO A 67 5.78 8.23 9.26
N VAL A 68 6.56 8.96 8.47
CA VAL A 68 7.17 8.43 7.24
C VAL A 68 8.01 7.18 7.51
N ARG A 69 8.71 7.17 8.65
CA ARG A 69 9.44 6.02 9.18
C ARG A 69 9.13 5.84 10.64
N TYR A 70 8.70 4.65 11.02
CA TYR A 70 8.47 4.31 12.43
C TYR A 70 9.80 4.11 13.15
N LYS A 71 9.97 4.76 14.32
CA LYS A 71 11.21 4.71 15.11
C LYS A 71 11.24 3.46 15.98
N ASN A 72 11.56 2.34 15.37
CA ASN A 72 11.80 1.08 16.06
C ASN A 72 12.85 0.29 15.24
N GLU A 73 13.81 -0.36 15.90
CA GLU A 73 14.87 -1.13 15.24
C GLU A 73 14.34 -2.30 14.42
N ALA A 74 13.17 -2.84 14.78
CA ALA A 74 12.53 -3.91 14.05
C ALA A 74 11.87 -3.45 12.72
N VAL A 75 11.79 -2.12 12.47
CA VAL A 75 11.26 -1.56 11.21
C VAL A 75 12.42 -1.08 10.34
N SER A 76 12.76 -1.87 9.34
CA SER A 76 14.02 -1.74 8.58
C SER A 76 14.08 -0.56 7.61
N CYS A 77 12.92 -0.04 7.15
CA CYS A 77 12.84 1.08 6.20
C CYS A 77 11.62 1.96 6.49
N ASN A 78 11.41 2.99 5.65
CA ASN A 78 10.21 3.82 5.72
C ASN A 78 8.99 3.14 5.05
N PHE A 79 7.80 3.74 5.20
CA PHE A 79 6.55 3.18 4.67
C PHE A 79 6.40 3.22 3.13
N ALA A 80 7.39 3.68 2.39
CA ALA A 80 7.45 3.45 0.95
C ALA A 80 7.95 2.04 0.58
N GLY A 81 8.44 1.26 1.56
CA GLY A 81 8.80 -0.15 1.40
C GLY A 81 7.75 -1.10 1.99
N CYS A 82 7.35 -2.13 1.23
CA CYS A 82 6.31 -3.09 1.66
C CYS A 82 6.65 -3.80 2.97
N ILE A 83 7.91 -4.19 3.17
CA ILE A 83 8.35 -4.91 4.37
C ILE A 83 8.15 -4.10 5.66
N ALA A 84 8.29 -2.77 5.61
CA ALA A 84 8.10 -1.92 6.77
C ALA A 84 6.68 -2.02 7.35
N TRP A 85 5.68 -2.22 6.49
CA TRP A 85 4.28 -2.35 6.88
C TRP A 85 4.03 -3.61 7.73
N GLU A 86 4.59 -4.75 7.34
CA GLU A 86 4.46 -5.98 8.14
C GLU A 86 5.21 -5.87 9.45
N GLN A 87 6.47 -5.41 9.40
CA GLN A 87 7.30 -5.24 10.59
C GLN A 87 6.62 -4.34 11.60
N TRP A 88 6.11 -3.20 11.16
CA TRP A 88 5.38 -2.26 12.02
C TRP A 88 4.09 -2.86 12.58
N ALA A 89 3.29 -3.50 11.74
CA ALA A 89 1.99 -4.04 12.14
C ALA A 89 2.10 -5.17 13.18
N LYS A 90 3.25 -5.85 13.23
CA LYS A 90 3.57 -6.93 14.18
C LYS A 90 4.21 -6.45 15.48
N LEU A 91 4.55 -5.16 15.62
CA LEU A 91 5.11 -4.64 16.86
C LEU A 91 4.15 -4.85 18.04
N PRO A 92 4.66 -5.18 19.24
CA PRO A 92 3.82 -5.42 20.43
C PRO A 92 2.93 -4.23 20.82
N GLU A 93 3.35 -3.01 20.52
CA GLU A 93 2.61 -1.77 20.78
C GLU A 93 1.59 -1.42 19.68
N ILE A 94 1.66 -2.03 18.50
CA ILE A 94 0.79 -1.75 17.35
C ILE A 94 -0.30 -2.82 17.20
N VAL A 95 0.07 -4.09 17.12
CA VAL A 95 -0.85 -5.27 17.12
C VAL A 95 -2.00 -5.13 16.10
N CYS A 96 -1.72 -4.73 14.88
CA CYS A 96 -2.73 -4.63 13.82
C CYS A 96 -2.54 -5.63 12.67
N TRP A 97 -1.57 -6.55 12.80
CA TRP A 97 -1.38 -7.64 11.85
C TRP A 97 -2.48 -8.70 11.95
N VAL A 98 -2.97 -9.16 10.80
CA VAL A 98 -3.98 -10.20 10.67
C VAL A 98 -3.46 -11.28 9.73
N GLU A 99 -3.38 -12.51 10.23
CA GLU A 99 -2.87 -13.65 9.45
C GLU A 99 -3.75 -13.95 8.23
N ARG A 100 -3.13 -14.42 7.15
CA ARG A 100 -3.76 -14.67 5.84
C ARG A 100 -4.99 -15.60 5.88
N ASN A 101 -5.07 -16.47 6.88
CA ASN A 101 -6.18 -17.43 7.03
C ASN A 101 -7.45 -16.78 7.62
N ASN A 102 -7.36 -15.55 8.10
CA ASN A 102 -8.50 -14.82 8.60
C ASN A 102 -9.27 -14.16 7.45
N LYS A 103 -10.56 -13.91 7.71
CA LYS A 103 -11.40 -13.20 6.75
C LYS A 103 -10.93 -11.76 6.57
N PRO A 104 -10.63 -11.32 5.34
CA PRO A 104 -10.31 -9.93 5.07
C PRO A 104 -11.54 -9.03 5.23
N HIS A 105 -11.29 -7.79 5.61
CA HIS A 105 -12.31 -6.75 5.69
C HIS A 105 -12.05 -5.65 4.66
N ILE A 106 -13.11 -4.96 4.25
CA ILE A 106 -12.97 -3.73 3.46
C ILE A 106 -12.19 -2.71 4.27
N GLY A 107 -11.18 -2.10 3.64
CA GLY A 107 -10.24 -1.17 4.25
C GLY A 107 -9.06 -1.82 4.96
N ASP A 108 -8.93 -3.15 4.97
CA ASP A 108 -7.66 -3.78 5.33
C ASP A 108 -6.60 -3.45 4.26
N ILE A 109 -5.38 -3.23 4.70
CA ILE A 109 -4.21 -3.20 3.82
C ILE A 109 -3.75 -4.64 3.64
N VAL A 110 -3.53 -5.08 2.40
CA VAL A 110 -3.11 -6.44 2.07
C VAL A 110 -1.70 -6.45 1.52
N LEU A 111 -0.85 -7.33 2.06
CA LEU A 111 0.48 -7.61 1.52
C LEU A 111 0.45 -8.88 0.70
N PHE A 112 1.23 -8.89 -0.37
CA PHE A 112 1.36 -10.01 -1.29
C PHE A 112 2.83 -10.42 -1.45
N ASP A 113 3.01 -11.72 -1.72
CA ASP A 113 4.28 -12.30 -2.13
C ASP A 113 4.18 -12.81 -3.57
N TYR A 114 5.25 -12.72 -4.33
CA TYR A 114 5.40 -13.35 -5.65
C TYR A 114 4.32 -12.95 -6.68
N VAL A 115 3.92 -11.67 -6.70
CA VAL A 115 2.89 -11.16 -7.62
C VAL A 115 3.51 -10.61 -8.90
N PHE A 116 4.57 -9.81 -8.78
CA PHE A 116 5.26 -9.17 -9.91
C PHE A 116 6.70 -9.62 -10.05
N LYS A 117 7.32 -9.98 -8.93
CA LYS A 117 8.70 -10.45 -8.84
C LYS A 117 8.71 -11.79 -8.12
N ASN A 118 9.80 -12.51 -8.21
CA ASN A 118 10.00 -13.74 -7.46
C ASN A 118 10.55 -13.44 -6.05
N GLU A 119 9.87 -12.56 -5.32
CA GLU A 119 10.28 -12.03 -4.02
C GLU A 119 9.10 -12.01 -3.04
N GLU A 120 9.41 -12.10 -1.74
CA GLU A 120 8.45 -11.79 -0.67
C GLU A 120 8.25 -10.28 -0.58
N HIS A 121 7.08 -9.84 -0.07
CA HIS A 121 6.71 -8.44 0.09
C HIS A 121 6.82 -7.62 -1.21
N ASP A 122 6.57 -8.23 -2.34
CA ASP A 122 6.74 -7.55 -3.62
C ASP A 122 5.57 -6.62 -3.99
N HIS A 123 4.47 -6.70 -3.23
CA HIS A 123 3.33 -5.80 -3.48
C HIS A 123 2.45 -5.56 -2.24
N ILE A 124 1.73 -4.43 -2.25
CA ILE A 124 0.81 -4.02 -1.19
C ILE A 124 -0.34 -3.21 -1.78
N ALA A 125 -1.53 -3.31 -1.19
CA ALA A 125 -2.73 -2.65 -1.67
C ALA A 125 -3.76 -2.42 -0.55
N ILE A 126 -4.86 -1.71 -0.85
CA ILE A 126 -6.00 -1.51 0.06
C ILE A 126 -7.20 -2.27 -0.48
N ILE A 127 -7.84 -3.10 0.36
CA ILE A 127 -9.02 -3.89 0.00
C ILE A 127 -10.24 -2.96 -0.08
N VAL A 128 -10.87 -2.91 -1.25
CA VAL A 128 -12.08 -2.12 -1.50
C VAL A 128 -13.33 -2.97 -1.63
N ASN A 129 -13.17 -4.28 -1.86
CA ASN A 129 -14.24 -5.29 -1.78
C ASN A 129 -13.63 -6.66 -1.49
N ALA A 130 -14.39 -7.53 -0.81
CA ALA A 130 -13.96 -8.90 -0.49
C ALA A 130 -15.13 -9.87 -0.63
N CYS A 131 -14.93 -10.96 -1.34
CA CYS A 131 -15.88 -12.04 -1.46
C CYS A 131 -15.18 -13.40 -1.25
N LYS A 132 -15.90 -14.51 -1.40
CA LYS A 132 -15.37 -15.84 -1.09
C LYS A 132 -14.13 -16.20 -1.91
N ASP A 133 -14.11 -15.86 -3.20
CA ASP A 133 -13.12 -16.37 -4.14
C ASP A 133 -12.04 -15.34 -4.51
N PHE A 134 -12.27 -14.07 -4.24
CA PHE A 134 -11.35 -12.99 -4.59
C PHE A 134 -11.56 -11.74 -3.72
N ILE A 135 -10.54 -10.90 -3.71
CA ILE A 135 -10.59 -9.52 -3.22
C ILE A 135 -10.48 -8.55 -4.41
N THR A 136 -11.06 -7.37 -4.25
CA THR A 136 -10.81 -6.24 -5.14
C THR A 136 -10.00 -5.21 -4.37
N THR A 137 -8.93 -4.73 -4.96
CA THR A 137 -7.96 -3.84 -4.33
C THR A 137 -7.83 -2.53 -5.09
N ALA A 138 -7.56 -1.45 -4.36
CA ALA A 138 -7.03 -0.21 -4.89
C ALA A 138 -5.51 -0.25 -4.77
N GLU A 139 -4.82 -0.11 -5.89
CA GLU A 139 -3.38 -0.32 -6.01
C GLU A 139 -2.69 0.88 -6.64
N GLY A 140 -1.54 1.24 -6.09
CA GLY A 140 -0.51 1.96 -6.81
C GLY A 140 0.43 0.97 -7.50
N ASN A 141 1.04 1.40 -8.60
CA ASN A 141 2.05 0.60 -9.28
C ASN A 141 1.57 -0.74 -9.87
N PHE A 142 0.32 -0.83 -10.29
CA PHE A 142 -0.11 -1.94 -11.13
C PHE A 142 0.32 -1.65 -12.58
N ASN A 143 1.37 -2.31 -13.05
CA ASN A 143 2.01 -1.96 -14.33
C ASN A 143 2.32 -0.45 -14.45
N ASN A 144 2.88 0.12 -13.39
CA ASN A 144 3.28 1.53 -13.27
C ASN A 144 2.12 2.55 -13.30
N VAL A 145 0.88 2.11 -13.03
CA VAL A 145 -0.31 2.98 -12.89
C VAL A 145 -1.08 2.66 -11.62
N SER A 146 -1.93 3.59 -11.17
CA SER A 146 -2.92 3.28 -10.15
C SER A 146 -4.12 2.58 -10.77
N ALA A 147 -4.64 1.52 -10.12
CA ALA A 147 -5.71 0.70 -10.67
C ALA A 147 -6.59 0.05 -9.59
N ILE A 148 -7.84 -0.26 -9.96
CA ILE A 148 -8.68 -1.20 -9.23
C ILE A 148 -8.47 -2.59 -9.82
N VAL A 149 -8.01 -3.54 -8.98
CA VAL A 149 -7.58 -4.86 -9.43
C VAL A 149 -8.33 -5.96 -8.70
N LYS A 150 -8.72 -7.00 -9.43
CA LYS A 150 -9.31 -8.22 -8.87
C LYS A 150 -8.24 -9.27 -8.68
N ARG A 151 -8.08 -9.77 -7.44
CA ARG A 151 -7.03 -10.73 -7.08
C ARG A 151 -7.58 -11.96 -6.38
N LYS A 152 -7.03 -13.14 -6.71
CA LYS A 152 -7.24 -14.36 -5.93
C LYS A 152 -6.39 -14.33 -4.65
N TYR A 153 -6.76 -15.16 -3.67
CA TYR A 153 -6.09 -15.20 -2.36
C TYR A 153 -4.72 -15.87 -2.35
N GLY A 154 -4.31 -16.56 -3.40
CA GLY A 154 -3.15 -17.44 -3.42
C GLY A 154 -1.81 -16.79 -3.00
N ASN A 155 -1.62 -15.52 -3.35
CA ASN A 155 -0.39 -14.78 -3.07
C ASN A 155 -0.51 -13.84 -1.86
N VAL A 156 -1.61 -13.89 -1.12
CA VAL A 156 -1.78 -13.07 0.09
C VAL A 156 -0.83 -13.55 1.17
N ARG A 157 0.00 -12.65 1.70
CA ARG A 157 0.87 -12.85 2.86
C ARG A 157 0.12 -12.63 4.17
N GLY A 158 -0.66 -11.58 4.25
CA GLY A 158 -1.45 -11.20 5.41
C GLY A 158 -2.08 -9.84 5.23
N TYR A 159 -2.73 -9.37 6.29
CA TYR A 159 -3.46 -8.10 6.27
C TYR A 159 -3.03 -7.20 7.43
N ILE A 160 -3.20 -5.91 7.26
CA ILE A 160 -3.06 -4.91 8.32
C ILE A 160 -4.42 -4.26 8.51
N ARG A 161 -4.98 -4.40 9.70
CA ARG A 161 -6.29 -3.87 10.06
C ARG A 161 -6.14 -2.65 10.93
N LEU A 162 -6.15 -1.47 10.32
CA LEU A 162 -6.08 -0.22 11.03
C LEU A 162 -7.37 0.05 11.83
N PRO A 163 -7.28 0.69 13.00
CA PRO A 163 -8.47 1.14 13.74
C PRO A 163 -9.27 2.14 12.88
N VAL A 164 -10.57 2.12 13.02
CA VAL A 164 -11.45 3.09 12.34
C VAL A 164 -11.30 4.44 13.02
N ILE A 165 -10.89 5.47 12.29
CA ILE A 165 -10.87 6.85 12.76
C ILE A 165 -12.33 7.36 12.82
N ARG A 166 -12.71 7.93 13.94
CA ARG A 166 -14.04 8.51 14.18
C ARG A 166 -14.07 10.01 13.92
#